data_dca3f0a67d66fca6d3d13780fa079638
#
_entry.id   dca3f0a67d66fca6d3d13780fa079638
#
_cell.length_a   1.000
_cell.length_b   1.000
_cell.length_c   1.000
_cell.angle_alpha   90.00
_cell.angle_beta   90.00
_cell.angle_gamma   90.00
#
_symmetry.space_group_name_H-M   'P 1'
#
loop_
_entity.id
_entity.type
_entity.pdbx_description
1 polymer ?
#
loop_
_entity_poly.entity_id
_entity_poly.type
_entity_poly.pdbx_seq_one_letter_code
_entity_poly.pdbx_strand_id
1 'polypeptide(L)'
;FTLSIAISNEGEVDKDKFKSAQTAMDIVLGRGGDQAVVRQNDIYKFFGGRAQEVEKRTKVKARVVAHALENLIKESSKVMVMGHMNPDIDAMGSAIGIYRLAKSLDKNAYIIASNTASLQNFRESLTEEPEYEDVIISKEVAEENIDEDTLLVVVDTHKVNYVESEEVLKKASKIVIIDHHRRSADYIENATLTFQEVYASSAAELVTELLQYAEVNVELKKIEAEALYAGIMMDTKSFTFKTGVRTFEAAAYLRKCGVDIIRVKKWFQSDLESFNKIADIVRKAEIVNDSIAIALCDGEKSKDISLLCAKAADELLTISDVTASFVLGDTGEKVCISGRSIGDINV
;
A
#
# COMPACT_ATOMS: atom_id res chain seq x y z
N PHE A 1 -19.76 -19.96 9.94
CA PHE A 1 -20.50 -18.69 10.03
C PHE A 1 -19.60 -17.66 10.68
N THR A 2 -19.52 -16.45 10.09
CA THR A 2 -18.79 -15.31 10.64
C THR A 2 -19.81 -14.28 11.14
N LEU A 3 -19.48 -13.56 12.21
CA LEU A 3 -20.36 -12.53 12.79
C LEU A 3 -19.55 -11.24 12.97
N SER A 4 -20.10 -10.15 12.46
CA SER A 4 -19.57 -8.81 12.72
C SER A 4 -20.52 -8.08 13.67
N ILE A 5 -19.95 -7.38 14.67
CA ILE A 5 -20.71 -6.68 15.70
C ILE A 5 -20.17 -5.24 15.80
N ALA A 6 -21.07 -4.26 15.84
CA ALA A 6 -20.71 -2.88 16.16
C ALA A 6 -21.54 -2.40 17.34
N ILE A 7 -20.86 -1.78 18.30
CA ILE A 7 -21.45 -1.19 19.51
C ILE A 7 -21.03 0.26 19.59
N SER A 8 -22.00 1.16 19.82
CA SER A 8 -21.70 2.56 20.11
C SER A 8 -22.69 3.11 21.12
N ASN A 9 -22.21 3.98 22.01
CA ASN A 9 -23.04 4.80 22.88
C ASN A 9 -22.93 6.30 22.56
N GLU A 10 -22.32 6.64 21.43
CA GLU A 10 -22.10 8.00 20.96
C GLU A 10 -23.40 8.62 20.44
N GLY A 11 -23.71 9.81 20.93
CA GLY A 11 -24.89 10.59 20.57
C GLY A 11 -25.89 10.72 21.70
N GLU A 12 -26.69 11.80 21.67
CA GLU A 12 -27.68 12.11 22.72
C GLU A 12 -28.98 11.32 22.55
N VAL A 13 -29.37 11.08 21.30
CA VAL A 13 -30.60 10.33 20.98
C VAL A 13 -30.28 8.99 20.31
N ASP A 14 -31.24 8.05 20.40
CA ASP A 14 -31.04 6.70 19.87
C ASP A 14 -30.73 6.66 18.35
N LYS A 15 -31.25 7.63 17.59
CA LYS A 15 -30.97 7.77 16.16
C LYS A 15 -29.48 8.06 15.90
N ASP A 16 -28.86 8.91 16.72
CA ASP A 16 -27.43 9.25 16.59
C ASP A 16 -26.56 8.08 16.99
N LYS A 17 -26.93 7.39 18.07
CA LYS A 17 -26.23 6.15 18.52
C LYS A 17 -26.29 5.08 17.45
N PHE A 18 -27.45 4.90 16.79
CA PHE A 18 -27.58 3.95 15.69
C PHE A 18 -26.70 4.33 14.50
N LYS A 19 -26.69 5.60 14.10
CA LYS A 19 -25.83 6.09 13.01
C LYS A 19 -24.34 5.89 13.35
N SER A 20 -23.95 6.17 14.58
CA SER A 20 -22.60 5.95 15.08
C SER A 20 -22.20 4.48 15.07
N ALA A 21 -23.09 3.58 15.49
CA ALA A 21 -22.86 2.14 15.42
C ALA A 21 -22.82 1.64 13.95
N GLN A 22 -23.63 2.22 13.07
CA GLN A 22 -23.61 1.91 11.63
C GLN A 22 -22.28 2.28 11.00
N THR A 23 -21.76 3.49 11.27
CA THR A 23 -20.41 3.90 10.84
C THR A 23 -19.33 2.93 11.35
N ALA A 24 -19.43 2.53 12.62
CA ALA A 24 -18.51 1.55 13.19
C ALA A 24 -18.61 0.17 12.49
N MET A 25 -19.83 -0.26 12.11
CA MET A 25 -20.06 -1.49 11.35
C MET A 25 -19.43 -1.41 9.94
N ASP A 26 -19.58 -0.28 9.25
CA ASP A 26 -18.97 -0.08 7.92
C ASP A 26 -17.44 -0.22 7.98
N ILE A 27 -16.82 0.28 9.07
CA ILE A 27 -15.39 0.10 9.30
C ILE A 27 -15.07 -1.40 9.49
N VAL A 28 -15.83 -2.13 10.32
CA VAL A 28 -15.61 -3.57 10.53
C VAL A 28 -15.75 -4.36 9.24
N LEU A 29 -16.78 -4.07 8.45
CA LEU A 29 -17.01 -4.75 7.17
C LEU A 29 -15.89 -4.42 6.17
N GLY A 30 -15.44 -3.16 6.11
CA GLY A 30 -14.28 -2.73 5.31
C GLY A 30 -12.95 -3.35 5.76
N ARG A 31 -12.87 -3.87 6.98
CA ARG A 31 -11.72 -4.63 7.52
C ARG A 31 -11.77 -6.13 7.27
N GLY A 32 -12.78 -6.59 6.51
CA GLY A 32 -13.00 -8.00 6.20
C GLY A 32 -14.06 -8.68 7.07
N GLY A 33 -14.68 -7.98 8.00
CA GLY A 33 -15.67 -8.54 8.91
C GLY A 33 -15.10 -9.48 9.98
N ASP A 34 -15.94 -10.35 10.55
CA ASP A 34 -15.59 -11.37 11.56
C ASP A 34 -14.91 -10.78 12.81
N GLN A 35 -15.33 -9.59 13.22
CA GLN A 35 -14.80 -8.90 14.38
C GLN A 35 -15.87 -8.04 15.05
N ALA A 36 -15.67 -7.72 16.31
CA ALA A 36 -16.46 -6.75 17.02
C ALA A 36 -15.72 -5.41 17.11
N VAL A 37 -16.46 -4.31 17.03
CA VAL A 37 -15.96 -2.97 17.29
C VAL A 37 -16.80 -2.28 18.34
N VAL A 38 -16.14 -1.57 19.25
CA VAL A 38 -16.76 -0.69 20.23
C VAL A 38 -16.28 0.73 19.97
N ARG A 39 -17.21 1.66 19.69
CA ARG A 39 -16.93 3.09 19.61
C ARG A 39 -17.34 3.77 20.90
N GLN A 40 -16.37 4.44 21.54
CA GLN A 40 -16.57 5.19 22.78
C GLN A 40 -15.60 6.37 22.85
N ASN A 41 -16.10 7.59 23.09
CA ASN A 41 -15.30 8.84 23.11
C ASN A 41 -14.47 9.03 21.84
N ASP A 42 -15.09 8.82 20.67
CA ASP A 42 -14.47 8.83 19.34
C ASP A 42 -13.30 7.85 19.15
N ILE A 43 -13.11 6.92 20.07
CA ILE A 43 -12.10 5.87 19.99
C ILE A 43 -12.76 4.56 19.56
N TYR A 44 -12.16 3.91 18.53
CA TYR A 44 -12.57 2.61 18.04
C TYR A 44 -11.69 1.52 18.66
N LYS A 45 -12.30 0.56 19.37
CA LYS A 45 -11.62 -0.63 19.88
C LYS A 45 -12.12 -1.84 19.14
N PHE A 46 -11.20 -2.60 18.52
CA PHE A 46 -11.51 -3.79 17.75
C PHE A 46 -11.19 -5.06 18.54
N PHE A 47 -12.06 -6.07 18.43
CA PHE A 47 -11.94 -7.36 19.09
C PHE A 47 -12.18 -8.48 18.09
N GLY A 48 -11.35 -9.51 18.08
CA GLY A 48 -11.42 -10.61 17.12
C GLY A 48 -10.77 -10.25 15.79
N GLY A 49 -11.19 -10.92 14.72
CA GLY A 49 -10.65 -10.68 13.37
C GLY A 49 -9.37 -11.46 13.07
N ARG A 50 -9.24 -12.68 13.62
CA ARG A 50 -8.32 -13.68 13.08
C ARG A 50 -8.88 -14.12 11.72
N ALA A 51 -8.47 -13.42 10.66
CA ALA A 51 -8.81 -13.82 9.31
C ALA A 51 -8.15 -15.17 9.04
N GLN A 52 -8.92 -16.24 9.05
CA GLN A 52 -8.60 -17.36 8.16
C GLN A 52 -8.69 -16.79 6.75
N GLU A 53 -7.62 -16.96 5.99
CA GLU A 53 -7.49 -16.48 4.59
C GLU A 53 -8.46 -17.24 3.67
N VAL A 54 -9.75 -17.02 3.84
CA VAL A 54 -10.73 -17.45 2.85
C VAL A 54 -10.90 -16.31 1.87
N GLU A 55 -10.28 -16.44 0.72
CA GLU A 55 -10.39 -15.51 -0.39
C GLU A 55 -11.85 -15.41 -0.85
N LYS A 56 -12.58 -14.41 -0.32
CA LYS A 56 -13.97 -14.11 -0.69
C LYS A 56 -14.08 -13.16 -1.89
N ARG A 57 -12.94 -12.79 -2.51
CA ARG A 57 -12.92 -11.88 -3.67
C ARG A 57 -13.56 -12.55 -4.88
N THR A 58 -14.38 -11.80 -5.60
CA THR A 58 -14.97 -12.28 -6.85
C THR A 58 -14.43 -11.49 -8.04
N LYS A 59 -14.02 -12.18 -9.09
CA LYS A 59 -13.61 -11.57 -10.37
C LYS A 59 -14.68 -10.63 -10.95
N VAL A 60 -15.95 -10.84 -10.57
CA VAL A 60 -17.08 -9.99 -10.96
C VAL A 60 -16.94 -8.57 -10.39
N LYS A 61 -16.54 -8.44 -9.09
CA LYS A 61 -16.36 -7.12 -8.48
C LYS A 61 -15.24 -6.34 -9.19
N ALA A 62 -14.11 -6.99 -9.46
CA ALA A 62 -13.00 -6.35 -10.15
C ALA A 62 -13.38 -5.86 -11.56
N ARG A 63 -14.19 -6.64 -12.32
CA ARG A 63 -14.72 -6.21 -13.64
C ARG A 63 -15.62 -4.99 -13.53
N VAL A 64 -16.53 -4.98 -12.57
CA VAL A 64 -17.44 -3.83 -12.36
C VAL A 64 -16.65 -2.59 -11.99
N VAL A 65 -15.65 -2.74 -11.11
CA VAL A 65 -14.78 -1.62 -10.71
C VAL A 65 -13.91 -1.13 -11.87
N ALA A 66 -13.33 -2.04 -12.67
CA ALA A 66 -12.54 -1.67 -13.84
C ALA A 66 -13.36 -0.82 -14.82
N HIS A 67 -14.59 -1.26 -15.13
CA HIS A 67 -15.49 -0.51 -16.00
C HIS A 67 -15.89 0.85 -15.41
N ALA A 68 -16.19 0.92 -14.11
CA ALA A 68 -16.51 2.18 -13.42
C ALA A 68 -15.31 3.14 -13.45
N LEU A 69 -14.09 2.65 -13.20
CA LEU A 69 -12.86 3.43 -13.25
C LEU A 69 -12.60 3.98 -14.66
N GLU A 70 -12.76 3.15 -15.71
CA GLU A 70 -12.63 3.62 -17.09
C GLU A 70 -13.61 4.76 -17.42
N ASN A 71 -14.85 4.66 -16.98
CA ASN A 71 -15.85 5.71 -17.21
C ASN A 71 -15.45 7.00 -16.50
N LEU A 72 -15.00 6.93 -15.24
CA LEU A 72 -14.51 8.10 -14.51
C LEU A 72 -13.29 8.74 -15.21
N ILE A 73 -12.36 7.94 -15.72
CA ILE A 73 -11.22 8.43 -16.49
C ILE A 73 -11.70 9.11 -17.78
N LYS A 74 -12.62 8.50 -18.54
CA LYS A 74 -13.17 9.06 -19.79
C LYS A 74 -13.87 10.40 -19.57
N GLU A 75 -14.59 10.55 -18.47
CA GLU A 75 -15.33 11.76 -18.08
C GLU A 75 -14.47 12.87 -17.48
N SER A 76 -13.19 12.61 -17.22
CA SER A 76 -12.29 13.57 -16.59
C SER A 76 -11.40 14.25 -17.62
N SER A 77 -10.95 15.48 -17.34
CA SER A 77 -10.03 16.24 -18.19
C SER A 77 -8.62 15.65 -18.15
N LYS A 78 -8.20 15.21 -16.98
CA LYS A 78 -6.90 14.61 -16.69
C LYS A 78 -6.99 13.69 -15.45
N VAL A 79 -5.98 12.87 -15.27
CA VAL A 79 -5.86 11.96 -14.12
C VAL A 79 -4.62 12.33 -13.31
N MET A 80 -4.76 12.43 -12.02
CA MET A 80 -3.64 12.52 -11.08
C MET A 80 -3.66 11.29 -10.17
N VAL A 81 -2.51 10.68 -9.96
CA VAL A 81 -2.39 9.49 -9.12
C VAL A 81 -1.41 9.78 -7.99
N MET A 82 -1.78 9.50 -6.76
CA MET A 82 -0.88 9.58 -5.62
C MET A 82 -1.01 8.36 -4.72
N GLY A 83 0.08 8.02 -4.06
CA GLY A 83 0.11 7.02 -3.00
C GLY A 83 0.13 7.65 -1.60
N HIS A 84 0.69 6.90 -0.65
CA HIS A 84 0.97 7.41 0.68
C HIS A 84 2.22 8.30 0.73
N MET A 85 2.35 9.12 1.78
CA MET A 85 3.58 9.88 2.05
C MET A 85 4.76 8.91 2.17
N ASN A 86 5.92 9.29 1.63
CA ASN A 86 7.09 8.41 1.50
C ASN A 86 6.76 7.13 0.70
N PRO A 87 6.35 7.27 -0.57
CA PRO A 87 5.90 6.16 -1.38
C PRO A 87 6.95 5.07 -1.50
N ASP A 88 6.49 3.84 -1.49
CA ASP A 88 7.29 2.66 -1.80
C ASP A 88 6.99 2.13 -3.20
N ILE A 89 7.53 0.96 -3.54
CA ILE A 89 7.38 0.43 -4.90
C ILE A 89 5.97 -0.15 -5.14
N ASP A 90 5.17 -0.49 -4.11
CA ASP A 90 3.78 -0.89 -4.31
C ASP A 90 2.92 0.32 -4.68
N ALA A 91 3.04 1.42 -3.94
CA ALA A 91 2.39 2.68 -4.27
C ALA A 91 2.80 3.19 -5.66
N MET A 92 4.11 3.18 -5.97
CA MET A 92 4.63 3.67 -7.25
C MET A 92 4.23 2.77 -8.43
N GLY A 93 4.34 1.45 -8.30
CA GLY A 93 3.93 0.48 -9.33
C GLY A 93 2.44 0.57 -9.62
N SER A 94 1.62 0.70 -8.56
CA SER A 94 0.18 0.93 -8.66
C SER A 94 -0.14 2.22 -9.40
N ALA A 95 0.55 3.32 -9.07
CA ALA A 95 0.38 4.61 -9.73
C ALA A 95 0.74 4.54 -11.22
N ILE A 96 1.83 3.86 -11.57
CA ILE A 96 2.25 3.63 -12.97
C ILE A 96 1.22 2.80 -13.74
N GLY A 97 0.63 1.77 -13.12
CA GLY A 97 -0.43 0.98 -13.74
C GLY A 97 -1.67 1.83 -14.08
N ILE A 98 -2.11 2.69 -13.15
CA ILE A 98 -3.23 3.62 -13.40
C ILE A 98 -2.86 4.69 -14.43
N TYR A 99 -1.63 5.21 -14.39
CA TYR A 99 -1.11 6.09 -15.44
C TYR A 99 -1.24 5.44 -16.82
N ARG A 100 -0.82 4.19 -16.98
CA ARG A 100 -0.93 3.46 -18.27
C ARG A 100 -2.37 3.26 -18.69
N LEU A 101 -3.28 2.95 -17.77
CA LEU A 101 -4.70 2.85 -18.08
C LEU A 101 -5.25 4.18 -18.62
N ALA A 102 -4.93 5.30 -17.96
CA ALA A 102 -5.35 6.63 -18.40
C ALA A 102 -4.77 6.98 -19.78
N LYS A 103 -3.49 6.67 -20.03
CA LYS A 103 -2.85 6.86 -21.35
C LYS A 103 -3.50 5.99 -22.44
N SER A 104 -3.93 4.77 -22.12
CA SER A 104 -4.64 3.88 -23.05
C SER A 104 -6.03 4.40 -23.41
N LEU A 105 -6.57 5.35 -22.64
CA LEU A 105 -7.81 6.07 -22.87
C LEU A 105 -7.59 7.50 -23.41
N ASP A 106 -6.39 7.78 -23.95
CA ASP A 106 -5.98 9.08 -24.50
C ASP A 106 -6.10 10.26 -23.52
N LYS A 107 -5.94 9.99 -22.20
CA LYS A 107 -5.97 11.03 -21.17
C LYS A 107 -4.58 11.45 -20.73
N ASN A 108 -4.44 12.74 -20.39
CA ASN A 108 -3.25 13.21 -19.69
C ASN A 108 -3.27 12.67 -18.26
N ALA A 109 -2.14 12.14 -17.84
CA ALA A 109 -2.02 11.56 -16.51
C ALA A 109 -0.68 11.92 -15.87
N TYR A 110 -0.68 12.12 -14.56
CA TYR A 110 0.48 12.51 -13.76
C TYR A 110 0.53 11.69 -12.47
N ILE A 111 1.73 11.42 -11.99
CA ILE A 111 1.97 10.72 -10.73
C ILE A 111 2.57 11.72 -9.75
N ILE A 112 1.93 11.86 -8.59
CA ILE A 112 2.39 12.74 -7.52
C ILE A 112 3.19 11.88 -6.54
N ALA A 113 4.50 12.07 -6.49
CA ALA A 113 5.34 11.27 -5.62
C ALA A 113 6.65 11.98 -5.25
N SER A 114 6.97 12.01 -3.96
CA SER A 114 8.27 12.44 -3.45
C SER A 114 9.37 11.42 -3.75
N ASN A 115 10.62 11.88 -3.67
CA ASN A 115 11.78 11.01 -3.77
C ASN A 115 12.03 10.33 -2.43
N THR A 116 12.07 9.00 -2.44
CA THR A 116 12.42 8.19 -1.28
C THR A 116 13.63 7.31 -1.57
N ALA A 117 14.43 7.00 -0.55
CA ALA A 117 15.58 6.11 -0.69
C ALA A 117 15.17 4.70 -1.16
N SER A 118 13.96 4.25 -0.80
CA SER A 118 13.41 2.95 -1.21
C SER A 118 13.14 2.85 -2.72
N LEU A 119 12.94 3.97 -3.41
CA LEU A 119 12.64 4.04 -4.84
C LEU A 119 13.86 4.40 -5.70
N GLN A 120 15.02 4.64 -5.13
CA GLN A 120 16.18 5.15 -5.87
C GLN A 120 16.56 4.28 -7.08
N ASN A 121 16.80 2.98 -6.87
CA ASN A 121 17.20 2.06 -7.94
C ASN A 121 16.12 1.93 -9.05
N PHE A 122 14.85 1.98 -8.65
CA PHE A 122 13.73 1.99 -9.60
C PHE A 122 13.70 3.30 -10.41
N ARG A 123 13.85 4.45 -9.76
CA ARG A 123 13.85 5.76 -10.43
C ARG A 123 15.02 5.90 -11.41
N GLU A 124 16.20 5.40 -11.06
CA GLU A 124 17.33 5.34 -11.97
C GLU A 124 16.98 4.53 -13.23
N SER A 125 16.30 3.38 -13.07
CA SER A 125 15.82 2.61 -14.21
C SER A 125 14.73 3.32 -15.03
N LEU A 126 13.94 4.17 -14.39
CA LEU A 126 12.86 4.92 -15.06
C LEU A 126 13.41 6.08 -15.90
N THR A 127 14.60 6.63 -15.56
CA THR A 127 15.26 7.67 -16.37
C THR A 127 15.70 7.17 -17.75
N GLU A 128 15.78 5.86 -17.95
CA GLU A 128 16.03 5.26 -19.27
C GLU A 128 14.84 5.39 -20.23
N GLU A 129 13.67 5.77 -19.72
CA GLU A 129 12.41 5.89 -20.45
C GLU A 129 11.97 7.36 -20.54
N PRO A 130 12.23 8.07 -21.66
CA PRO A 130 11.95 9.52 -21.78
C PRO A 130 10.50 9.91 -21.54
N GLU A 131 9.54 8.98 -21.73
CA GLU A 131 8.11 9.24 -21.49
C GLU A 131 7.82 9.68 -20.07
N TYR A 132 8.65 9.29 -19.08
CA TYR A 132 8.40 9.55 -17.65
C TYR A 132 9.07 10.81 -17.12
N GLU A 133 9.82 11.56 -17.93
CA GLU A 133 10.55 12.74 -17.49
C GLU A 133 9.62 13.78 -16.85
N ASP A 134 8.43 14.01 -17.46
CA ASP A 134 7.44 14.99 -17.00
C ASP A 134 6.19 14.35 -16.35
N VAL A 135 6.20 13.04 -16.10
CA VAL A 135 5.04 12.31 -15.57
C VAL A 135 4.99 12.36 -14.06
N ILE A 136 6.16 12.25 -13.41
CA ILE A 136 6.25 12.29 -11.96
C ILE A 136 6.45 13.74 -11.52
N ILE A 137 5.42 14.30 -10.90
CA ILE A 137 5.38 15.69 -10.46
C ILE A 137 5.44 15.82 -8.94
N SER A 138 5.91 16.96 -8.45
CA SER A 138 5.88 17.26 -7.04
C SER A 138 4.45 17.60 -6.57
N LYS A 139 4.20 17.52 -5.27
CA LYS A 139 2.91 17.90 -4.69
C LYS A 139 2.57 19.37 -4.94
N GLU A 140 3.57 20.26 -4.93
CA GLU A 140 3.38 21.68 -5.18
C GLU A 140 2.86 21.92 -6.62
N VAL A 141 3.47 21.25 -7.61
CA VAL A 141 3.01 21.32 -9.00
C VAL A 141 1.60 20.73 -9.15
N ALA A 142 1.30 19.65 -8.44
CA ALA A 142 -0.03 19.04 -8.46
C ALA A 142 -1.09 19.97 -7.84
N GLU A 143 -0.77 20.63 -6.72
CA GLU A 143 -1.66 21.59 -6.04
C GLU A 143 -2.03 22.81 -6.89
N GLU A 144 -1.12 23.25 -7.76
CA GLU A 144 -1.36 24.34 -8.71
C GLU A 144 -2.17 23.90 -9.93
N ASN A 145 -2.09 22.63 -10.31
CA ASN A 145 -2.66 22.11 -11.56
C ASN A 145 -3.93 21.29 -11.38
N ILE A 146 -4.34 20.93 -10.17
CA ILE A 146 -5.59 20.21 -9.93
C ILE A 146 -6.79 21.14 -10.15
N ASP A 147 -7.84 20.64 -10.82
CA ASP A 147 -9.10 21.34 -11.08
C ASP A 147 -10.31 20.43 -10.80
N GLU A 148 -11.52 20.99 -10.95
CA GLU A 148 -12.78 20.28 -10.65
C GLU A 148 -13.03 19.08 -11.58
N ASP A 149 -12.46 19.07 -12.78
CA ASP A 149 -12.58 17.99 -13.75
C ASP A 149 -11.45 16.95 -13.66
N THR A 150 -10.52 17.15 -12.75
CA THR A 150 -9.43 16.21 -12.49
C THR A 150 -9.94 14.99 -11.71
N LEU A 151 -9.62 13.79 -12.19
CA LEU A 151 -9.78 12.56 -11.41
C LEU A 151 -8.54 12.33 -10.57
N LEU A 152 -8.69 12.31 -9.25
CA LEU A 152 -7.66 11.89 -8.33
C LEU A 152 -7.80 10.42 -8.00
N VAL A 153 -6.77 9.62 -8.29
CA VAL A 153 -6.71 8.21 -7.89
C VAL A 153 -5.71 8.06 -6.76
N VAL A 154 -6.17 7.61 -5.61
CA VAL A 154 -5.35 7.34 -4.43
C VAL A 154 -5.08 5.83 -4.39
N VAL A 155 -3.82 5.44 -4.40
CA VAL A 155 -3.38 4.04 -4.40
C VAL A 155 -2.61 3.74 -3.11
N ASP A 156 -2.74 2.49 -2.65
CA ASP A 156 -2.00 1.94 -1.52
C ASP A 156 -2.19 2.68 -0.19
N THR A 157 -3.21 3.48 -0.10
CA THR A 157 -3.67 4.08 1.15
C THR A 157 -5.12 4.55 1.02
N HIS A 158 -5.80 4.66 2.15
CA HIS A 158 -7.14 5.25 2.26
C HIS A 158 -7.22 6.31 3.36
N LYS A 159 -6.08 6.64 4.01
CA LYS A 159 -6.02 7.54 5.17
C LYS A 159 -5.78 8.97 4.71
N VAL A 160 -6.61 9.90 5.22
CA VAL A 160 -6.52 11.33 4.89
C VAL A 160 -5.16 11.92 5.26
N ASN A 161 -4.65 11.61 6.44
CA ASN A 161 -3.41 12.15 6.98
C ASN A 161 -2.14 11.37 6.57
N TYR A 162 -2.26 10.43 5.64
CA TYR A 162 -1.16 9.59 5.19
C TYR A 162 -0.96 9.63 3.67
N VAL A 163 -1.79 10.37 2.92
CA VAL A 163 -1.59 10.57 1.48
C VAL A 163 -0.37 11.46 1.20
N GLU A 164 0.15 11.41 0.00
CA GLU A 164 1.30 12.23 -0.45
C GLU A 164 1.04 13.73 -0.31
N SER A 165 -0.18 14.22 -0.62
CA SER A 165 -0.63 15.60 -0.39
C SER A 165 -2.08 15.66 0.07
N GLU A 166 -2.28 16.13 1.31
CA GLU A 166 -3.62 16.42 1.84
C GLU A 166 -4.28 17.59 1.09
N GLU A 167 -3.50 18.56 0.61
CA GLU A 167 -4.04 19.73 -0.10
C GLU A 167 -4.59 19.33 -1.46
N VAL A 168 -3.90 18.44 -2.20
CA VAL A 168 -4.44 17.87 -3.45
C VAL A 168 -5.72 17.09 -3.17
N LEU A 169 -5.73 16.30 -2.09
CA LEU A 169 -6.92 15.54 -1.70
C LEU A 169 -8.11 16.45 -1.40
N LYS A 170 -7.91 17.56 -0.69
CA LYS A 170 -8.98 18.53 -0.34
C LYS A 170 -9.55 19.26 -1.57
N LYS A 171 -8.73 19.50 -2.59
CA LYS A 171 -9.14 20.17 -3.83
C LYS A 171 -9.84 19.23 -4.81
N ALA A 172 -9.63 17.92 -4.69
CA ALA A 172 -10.19 16.95 -5.61
C ALA A 172 -11.70 16.79 -5.45
N SER A 173 -12.45 16.92 -6.56
CA SER A 173 -13.90 16.72 -6.60
C SER A 173 -14.29 15.26 -6.88
N LYS A 174 -13.44 14.53 -7.62
CA LYS A 174 -13.64 13.12 -7.98
C LYS A 174 -12.46 12.31 -7.46
N ILE A 175 -12.72 11.38 -6.55
CA ILE A 175 -11.70 10.60 -5.87
C ILE A 175 -11.97 9.11 -6.05
N VAL A 176 -10.97 8.37 -6.48
CA VAL A 176 -10.97 6.90 -6.50
C VAL A 176 -9.94 6.38 -5.52
N ILE A 177 -10.27 5.36 -4.75
CA ILE A 177 -9.36 4.69 -3.81
C ILE A 177 -9.16 3.25 -4.26
N ILE A 178 -7.89 2.83 -4.38
CA ILE A 178 -7.50 1.44 -4.64
C ILE A 178 -6.50 1.05 -3.56
N ASP A 179 -6.91 0.20 -2.63
CA ASP A 179 -6.12 -0.10 -1.44
C ASP A 179 -6.36 -1.52 -0.91
N HIS A 180 -5.35 -2.13 -0.32
CA HIS A 180 -5.41 -3.46 0.27
C HIS A 180 -5.32 -3.45 1.80
N HIS A 181 -5.15 -2.29 2.41
CA HIS A 181 -5.07 -2.15 3.85
C HIS A 181 -6.44 -2.28 4.53
N ARG A 182 -6.44 -2.72 5.78
CA ARG A 182 -7.66 -2.74 6.60
C ARG A 182 -8.11 -1.32 6.87
N ARG A 183 -9.42 -1.07 6.65
CA ARG A 183 -9.98 0.27 6.85
C ARG A 183 -9.72 0.78 8.27
N SER A 184 -9.18 1.99 8.36
CA SER A 184 -8.97 2.74 9.59
C SER A 184 -10.14 3.69 9.86
N ALA A 185 -10.15 4.33 11.04
CA ALA A 185 -11.19 5.30 11.38
C ALA A 185 -11.01 6.64 10.62
N ASP A 186 -9.79 6.97 10.22
CA ASP A 186 -9.37 8.18 9.51
C ASP A 186 -9.34 8.01 7.99
N TYR A 187 -10.31 7.28 7.43
CA TYR A 187 -10.38 7.02 6.00
C TYR A 187 -11.00 8.19 5.22
N ILE A 188 -10.72 8.25 3.92
CA ILE A 188 -11.30 9.22 2.98
C ILE A 188 -12.78 8.87 2.77
N GLU A 189 -13.69 9.68 3.34
CA GLU A 189 -15.12 9.39 3.35
C GLU A 189 -15.83 9.68 2.00
N ASN A 190 -15.35 10.70 1.26
CA ASN A 190 -16.05 11.23 0.08
C ASN A 190 -15.51 10.66 -1.24
N ALA A 191 -15.03 9.41 -1.26
CA ALA A 191 -14.56 8.79 -2.48
C ALA A 191 -15.72 8.47 -3.43
N THR A 192 -15.59 8.82 -4.71
CA THR A 192 -16.53 8.49 -5.78
C THR A 192 -16.56 6.99 -6.05
N LEU A 193 -15.39 6.34 -5.98
CA LEU A 193 -15.24 4.90 -6.13
C LEU A 193 -14.21 4.38 -5.14
N THR A 194 -14.50 3.27 -4.48
CA THR A 194 -13.57 2.61 -3.57
C THR A 194 -13.42 1.14 -3.94
N PHE A 195 -12.19 0.74 -4.26
CA PHE A 195 -11.80 -0.65 -4.43
C PHE A 195 -10.81 -1.01 -3.33
N GLN A 196 -11.34 -1.40 -2.19
CA GLN A 196 -10.56 -1.81 -1.02
C GLN A 196 -10.78 -3.30 -0.76
N GLU A 197 -9.67 -4.07 -0.77
CA GLU A 197 -9.68 -5.52 -0.65
C GLU A 197 -8.56 -6.01 0.28
N VAL A 198 -8.90 -6.22 1.53
CA VAL A 198 -7.95 -6.58 2.60
C VAL A 198 -7.27 -7.96 2.42
N TYR A 199 -7.80 -8.79 1.53
CA TYR A 199 -7.25 -10.10 1.18
C TYR A 199 -6.34 -10.05 -0.05
N ALA A 200 -6.21 -8.92 -0.72
CA ALA A 200 -5.20 -8.73 -1.74
C ALA A 200 -3.81 -8.62 -1.10
N SER A 201 -2.81 -9.11 -1.80
CA SER A 201 -1.43 -9.04 -1.30
C SER A 201 -0.89 -7.62 -1.29
N SER A 202 -1.30 -6.81 -2.27
CA SER A 202 -0.76 -5.47 -2.55
C SER A 202 -1.75 -4.64 -3.37
N ALA A 203 -1.57 -3.34 -3.42
CA ALA A 203 -2.31 -2.47 -4.33
C ALA A 203 -1.94 -2.74 -5.80
N ALA A 204 -0.69 -3.11 -6.08
CA ALA A 204 -0.24 -3.51 -7.42
C ALA A 204 -0.94 -4.79 -7.92
N GLU A 205 -1.27 -5.73 -7.04
CA GLU A 205 -2.13 -6.88 -7.40
C GLU A 205 -3.51 -6.40 -7.86
N LEU A 206 -4.14 -5.50 -7.09
CA LEU A 206 -5.46 -4.94 -7.42
C LEU A 206 -5.45 -4.19 -8.74
N VAL A 207 -4.46 -3.32 -8.94
CA VAL A 207 -4.30 -2.57 -10.19
C VAL A 207 -4.07 -3.52 -11.36
N THR A 208 -3.17 -4.51 -11.22
CA THR A 208 -2.91 -5.52 -12.27
C THR A 208 -4.19 -6.26 -12.66
N GLU A 209 -5.05 -6.55 -11.68
CA GLU A 209 -6.33 -7.17 -11.96
C GLU A 209 -7.28 -6.24 -12.72
N LEU A 210 -7.37 -4.96 -12.32
CA LEU A 210 -8.19 -3.96 -13.03
C LEU A 210 -7.74 -3.81 -14.50
N LEU A 211 -6.42 -3.76 -14.75
CA LEU A 211 -5.88 -3.69 -16.12
C LEU A 211 -6.28 -4.88 -16.98
N GLN A 212 -6.37 -6.08 -16.40
CA GLN A 212 -6.81 -7.26 -17.14
C GLN A 212 -8.30 -7.25 -17.49
N TYR A 213 -9.12 -6.53 -16.73
CA TYR A 213 -10.56 -6.44 -16.93
C TYR A 213 -11.01 -5.13 -17.57
N ALA A 214 -10.08 -4.25 -17.90
CA ALA A 214 -10.36 -3.05 -18.66
C ALA A 214 -10.92 -3.42 -20.05
N GLU A 215 -11.90 -2.62 -20.53
CA GLU A 215 -12.45 -2.81 -21.89
C GLU A 215 -11.46 -2.30 -22.96
N VAL A 216 -10.71 -1.23 -22.63
CA VAL A 216 -9.63 -0.75 -23.49
C VAL A 216 -8.47 -1.74 -23.45
N ASN A 217 -7.82 -1.95 -24.60
CA ASN A 217 -6.60 -2.75 -24.63
C ASN A 217 -5.45 -1.98 -23.95
N VAL A 218 -5.02 -2.46 -22.80
CA VAL A 218 -3.90 -1.86 -22.05
C VAL A 218 -2.62 -2.62 -22.36
N GLU A 219 -1.74 -1.98 -23.13
CA GLU A 219 -0.41 -2.51 -23.42
C GLU A 219 0.62 -1.94 -22.43
N LEU A 220 0.97 -2.74 -21.44
CA LEU A 220 2.00 -2.38 -20.47
C LEU A 220 3.38 -2.37 -21.14
N LYS A 221 4.14 -1.30 -20.94
CA LYS A 221 5.58 -1.31 -21.19
C LYS A 221 6.28 -2.25 -20.20
N LYS A 222 7.44 -2.74 -20.58
CA LYS A 222 8.21 -3.66 -19.75
C LYS A 222 8.48 -3.08 -18.35
N ILE A 223 8.92 -1.83 -18.28
CA ILE A 223 9.20 -1.15 -17.00
C ILE A 223 7.96 -1.00 -16.11
N GLU A 224 6.78 -0.81 -16.71
CA GLU A 224 5.51 -0.70 -15.98
C GLU A 224 5.08 -2.04 -15.39
N ALA A 225 5.18 -3.09 -16.19
CA ALA A 225 4.94 -4.46 -15.74
C ALA A 225 5.92 -4.86 -14.62
N GLU A 226 7.19 -4.46 -14.75
CA GLU A 226 8.23 -4.67 -13.74
C GLU A 226 7.93 -3.91 -12.45
N ALA A 227 7.42 -2.66 -12.52
CA ALA A 227 7.04 -1.86 -11.35
C ALA A 227 5.86 -2.49 -10.59
N LEU A 228 4.80 -2.91 -11.30
CA LEU A 228 3.68 -3.64 -10.70
C LEU A 228 4.13 -4.96 -10.06
N TYR A 229 4.98 -5.72 -10.75
CA TYR A 229 5.53 -6.96 -10.21
C TYR A 229 6.40 -6.72 -8.96
N ALA A 230 7.17 -5.64 -8.95
CA ALA A 230 7.98 -5.25 -7.80
C ALA A 230 7.11 -4.89 -6.58
N GLY A 231 5.99 -4.20 -6.77
CA GLY A 231 5.00 -3.92 -5.72
C GLY A 231 4.49 -5.22 -5.09
N ILE A 232 3.99 -6.16 -5.91
CA ILE A 232 3.56 -7.48 -5.43
C ILE A 232 4.70 -8.19 -4.69
N MET A 233 5.91 -8.17 -5.23
CA MET A 233 7.07 -8.85 -4.64
C MET A 233 7.47 -8.25 -3.29
N MET A 234 7.37 -6.95 -3.13
CA MET A 234 7.68 -6.24 -1.88
C MET A 234 6.72 -6.63 -0.76
N ASP A 235 5.43 -6.49 -0.98
CA ASP A 235 4.41 -6.70 0.04
C ASP A 235 4.22 -8.16 0.41
N THR A 236 4.51 -9.06 -0.53
CA THR A 236 4.50 -10.50 -0.29
C THR A 236 5.83 -11.04 0.24
N LYS A 237 6.84 -10.18 0.43
CA LYS A 237 8.21 -10.61 0.73
C LYS A 237 8.66 -11.75 -0.18
N SER A 238 8.68 -11.45 -1.47
CA SER A 238 9.01 -12.42 -2.54
C SER A 238 8.10 -13.65 -2.53
N PHE A 239 6.78 -13.42 -2.47
CA PHE A 239 5.73 -14.45 -2.51
C PHE A 239 5.72 -15.39 -1.29
N THR A 240 6.23 -14.95 -0.15
CA THR A 240 6.24 -15.72 1.10
C THR A 240 5.02 -15.45 1.96
N PHE A 241 4.51 -14.22 1.99
CA PHE A 241 3.41 -13.80 2.86
C PHE A 241 2.22 -13.27 2.07
N LYS A 242 1.02 -13.39 2.65
CA LYS A 242 -0.24 -12.85 2.13
C LYS A 242 -0.51 -13.18 0.65
N THR A 243 -0.05 -14.31 0.16
CA THR A 243 -0.25 -14.73 -1.23
C THR A 243 -1.50 -15.58 -1.38
N GLY A 244 -2.36 -15.19 -2.32
CA GLY A 244 -3.50 -15.99 -2.76
C GLY A 244 -3.32 -16.47 -4.20
N VAL A 245 -4.28 -17.24 -4.71
CA VAL A 245 -4.27 -17.66 -6.13
C VAL A 245 -4.19 -16.46 -7.07
N ARG A 246 -4.90 -15.38 -6.75
CA ARG A 246 -4.95 -14.16 -7.58
C ARG A 246 -3.63 -13.41 -7.61
N THR A 247 -2.84 -13.46 -6.53
CA THR A 247 -1.47 -12.92 -6.50
C THR A 247 -0.61 -13.59 -7.58
N PHE A 248 -0.69 -14.93 -7.68
CA PHE A 248 0.04 -15.69 -8.70
C PHE A 248 -0.56 -15.48 -10.10
N GLU A 249 -1.88 -15.33 -10.25
CA GLU A 249 -2.51 -14.97 -11.52
C GLU A 249 -2.01 -13.60 -12.02
N ALA A 250 -1.95 -12.58 -11.14
CA ALA A 250 -1.41 -11.26 -11.45
C ALA A 250 0.08 -11.33 -11.82
N ALA A 251 0.89 -12.04 -11.06
CA ALA A 251 2.31 -12.24 -11.36
C ALA A 251 2.52 -12.96 -12.70
N ALA A 252 1.71 -13.97 -13.01
CA ALA A 252 1.75 -14.68 -14.29
C ALA A 252 1.36 -13.77 -15.47
N TYR A 253 0.37 -12.90 -15.29
CA TYR A 253 0.00 -11.91 -16.31
C TYR A 253 1.15 -10.94 -16.55
N LEU A 254 1.72 -10.35 -15.51
CA LEU A 254 2.85 -9.42 -15.63
C LEU A 254 4.08 -10.10 -16.26
N ARG A 255 4.31 -11.37 -15.96
CA ARG A 255 5.36 -12.14 -16.61
C ARG A 255 5.15 -12.29 -18.13
N LYS A 256 3.89 -12.44 -18.58
CA LYS A 256 3.54 -12.42 -20.02
C LYS A 256 3.79 -11.04 -20.65
N CYS A 257 3.62 -9.95 -19.88
CA CYS A 257 3.95 -8.58 -20.31
C CYS A 257 5.47 -8.32 -20.41
N GLY A 258 6.32 -9.30 -20.11
CA GLY A 258 7.76 -9.22 -20.34
C GLY A 258 8.63 -8.88 -19.12
N VAL A 259 8.10 -8.97 -17.90
CA VAL A 259 8.85 -8.72 -16.65
C VAL A 259 10.16 -9.50 -16.64
N ASP A 260 11.26 -8.80 -16.37
CA ASP A 260 12.56 -9.39 -16.04
C ASP A 260 12.72 -9.43 -14.53
N ILE A 261 12.52 -10.62 -13.95
CA ILE A 261 12.61 -10.84 -12.51
C ILE A 261 14.01 -10.48 -11.97
N ILE A 262 15.06 -10.66 -12.76
CA ILE A 262 16.44 -10.33 -12.35
C ILE A 262 16.59 -8.80 -12.24
N ARG A 263 16.03 -8.04 -13.20
CA ARG A 263 16.02 -6.57 -13.15
C ARG A 263 15.24 -6.07 -11.93
N VAL A 264 14.05 -6.60 -11.70
CA VAL A 264 13.24 -6.28 -10.51
C VAL A 264 14.01 -6.58 -9.22
N LYS A 265 14.65 -7.75 -9.13
CA LYS A 265 15.46 -8.11 -7.95
C LYS A 265 16.59 -7.12 -7.69
N LYS A 266 17.19 -6.53 -8.73
CA LYS A 266 18.24 -5.51 -8.56
C LYS A 266 17.72 -4.25 -7.87
N TRP A 267 16.45 -3.87 -8.04
CA TRP A 267 15.88 -2.70 -7.35
C TRP A 267 15.83 -2.85 -5.84
N PHE A 268 15.80 -4.09 -5.34
CA PHE A 268 15.82 -4.39 -3.90
C PHE A 268 17.21 -4.63 -3.32
N GLN A 269 18.27 -4.53 -4.14
CA GLN A 269 19.62 -4.69 -3.65
C GLN A 269 20.03 -3.51 -2.76
N SER A 270 20.70 -3.81 -1.68
CA SER A 270 21.34 -2.81 -0.81
C SER A 270 22.79 -2.64 -1.22
N ASP A 271 23.33 -1.44 -1.03
CA ASP A 271 24.76 -1.20 -1.13
C ASP A 271 25.53 -1.93 0.00
N LEU A 272 26.84 -2.09 -0.20
CA LEU A 272 27.68 -2.82 0.73
C LEU A 272 27.74 -2.18 2.13
N GLU A 273 27.67 -0.85 2.22
CA GLU A 273 27.70 -0.14 3.50
C GLU A 273 26.44 -0.42 4.30
N SER A 274 25.27 -0.29 3.66
CA SER A 274 23.96 -0.64 4.25
C SER A 274 23.90 -2.11 4.67
N PHE A 275 24.42 -3.01 3.83
CA PHE A 275 24.50 -4.44 4.15
C PHE A 275 25.35 -4.69 5.41
N ASN A 276 26.54 -4.07 5.50
CA ASN A 276 27.41 -4.21 6.67
C ASN A 276 26.75 -3.68 7.95
N LYS A 277 26.04 -2.53 7.87
CA LYS A 277 25.29 -1.99 9.01
C LYS A 277 24.20 -2.96 9.48
N ILE A 278 23.45 -3.56 8.55
CA ILE A 278 22.42 -4.56 8.88
C ILE A 278 23.06 -5.80 9.52
N ALA A 279 24.15 -6.31 8.95
CA ALA A 279 24.87 -7.46 9.49
C ALA A 279 25.40 -7.21 10.91
N ASP A 280 25.87 -6.01 11.20
CA ASP A 280 26.30 -5.62 12.55
C ASP A 280 25.15 -5.56 13.56
N ILE A 281 23.97 -5.08 13.14
CA ILE A 281 22.76 -5.10 13.98
C ILE A 281 22.35 -6.55 14.28
N VAL A 282 22.27 -7.38 13.24
CA VAL A 282 21.89 -8.80 13.37
C VAL A 282 22.87 -9.56 14.27
N ARG A 283 24.17 -9.32 14.13
CA ARG A 283 25.20 -9.96 14.96
C ARG A 283 25.11 -9.62 16.44
N LYS A 284 24.57 -8.46 16.80
CA LYS A 284 24.39 -7.99 18.18
C LYS A 284 23.02 -8.35 18.76
N ALA A 285 22.17 -9.05 18.01
CA ALA A 285 20.82 -9.39 18.45
C ALA A 285 20.86 -10.37 19.63
N GLU A 286 19.95 -10.17 20.55
CA GLU A 286 19.71 -11.06 21.69
C GLU A 286 18.43 -11.86 21.47
N ILE A 287 18.46 -13.16 21.79
CA ILE A 287 17.29 -14.01 21.73
C ILE A 287 16.64 -14.08 23.10
N VAL A 288 15.38 -13.71 23.17
CA VAL A 288 14.57 -13.69 24.39
C VAL A 288 13.45 -14.73 24.24
N ASN A 289 13.19 -15.49 25.30
CA ASN A 289 12.19 -16.57 25.33
C ASN A 289 12.33 -17.56 24.17
N ASP A 290 13.56 -17.86 23.77
CA ASP A 290 13.95 -18.83 22.74
C ASP A 290 13.41 -18.54 21.32
N SER A 291 12.63 -17.47 21.12
CA SER A 291 11.96 -17.24 19.83
C SER A 291 11.81 -15.76 19.43
N ILE A 292 12.20 -14.82 20.27
CA ILE A 292 12.09 -13.38 20.01
C ILE A 292 13.48 -12.78 19.88
N ALA A 293 13.81 -12.23 18.73
CA ALA A 293 15.06 -11.52 18.51
C ALA A 293 14.89 -10.02 18.79
N ILE A 294 15.77 -9.46 19.60
CA ILE A 294 15.81 -8.01 19.90
C ILE A 294 17.19 -7.47 19.56
N ALA A 295 17.25 -6.38 18.79
CA ALA A 295 18.50 -5.72 18.46
C ALA A 295 18.41 -4.21 18.59
N LEU A 296 19.56 -3.58 18.83
CA LEU A 296 19.70 -2.13 18.82
C LEU A 296 20.47 -1.70 17.57
N CYS A 297 19.95 -0.70 16.88
CA CYS A 297 20.67 -0.02 15.82
C CYS A 297 21.52 1.10 16.45
N ASP A 298 22.74 0.75 16.85
CA ASP A 298 23.73 1.71 17.36
C ASP A 298 24.40 2.39 16.17
N GLY A 299 24.22 3.68 15.97
CA GLY A 299 24.87 4.38 14.86
C GLY A 299 24.64 5.89 14.90
N GLU A 300 25.18 6.58 13.90
CA GLU A 300 24.92 8.01 13.73
C GLU A 300 23.43 8.26 13.53
N LYS A 301 22.89 9.22 14.27
CA LYS A 301 21.50 9.67 14.16
C LYS A 301 21.22 10.13 12.75
N SER A 302 20.47 9.35 11.98
CA SER A 302 20.09 9.68 10.60
C SER A 302 18.62 9.36 10.34
N LYS A 303 18.04 10.02 9.33
CA LYS A 303 16.68 9.74 8.90
C LYS A 303 16.52 8.31 8.33
N ASP A 304 17.62 7.69 7.93
CA ASP A 304 17.64 6.36 7.31
C ASP A 304 17.62 5.22 8.35
N ILE A 305 17.76 5.53 9.63
CA ILE A 305 17.73 4.53 10.72
C ILE A 305 16.45 3.70 10.71
N SER A 306 15.31 4.31 10.45
CA SER A 306 14.04 3.58 10.38
C SER A 306 14.04 2.49 9.31
N LEU A 307 14.62 2.77 8.14
CA LEU A 307 14.77 1.80 7.06
C LEU A 307 15.76 0.69 7.42
N LEU A 308 16.87 1.04 8.06
CA LEU A 308 17.86 0.06 8.54
C LEU A 308 17.24 -0.87 9.59
N CYS A 309 16.51 -0.31 10.57
CA CYS A 309 15.79 -1.10 11.57
C CYS A 309 14.78 -2.05 10.94
N ALA A 310 14.01 -1.58 9.92
CA ALA A 310 13.05 -2.42 9.23
C ALA A 310 13.73 -3.58 8.49
N LYS A 311 14.81 -3.31 7.73
CA LYS A 311 15.57 -4.35 7.02
C LYS A 311 16.25 -5.33 7.99
N ALA A 312 16.81 -4.85 9.10
CA ALA A 312 17.42 -5.72 10.10
C ALA A 312 16.38 -6.61 10.80
N ALA A 313 15.19 -6.07 11.08
CA ALA A 313 14.10 -6.86 11.65
C ALA A 313 13.63 -7.97 10.69
N ASP A 314 13.57 -7.69 9.38
CA ASP A 314 13.26 -8.70 8.38
C ASP A 314 14.34 -9.77 8.30
N GLU A 315 15.63 -9.40 8.38
CA GLU A 315 16.75 -10.33 8.36
C GLU A 315 16.77 -11.25 9.59
N LEU A 316 16.48 -10.71 10.78
CA LEU A 316 16.38 -11.50 12.01
C LEU A 316 15.33 -12.61 11.93
N LEU A 317 14.24 -12.42 11.18
CA LEU A 317 13.23 -13.45 10.97
C LEU A 317 13.70 -14.60 10.04
N THR A 318 14.84 -14.47 9.37
CA THR A 318 15.41 -15.57 8.58
C THR A 318 16.16 -16.59 9.44
N ILE A 319 16.42 -16.25 10.71
CA ILE A 319 17.11 -17.14 11.67
C ILE A 319 16.15 -18.21 12.16
N SER A 320 16.61 -19.45 12.18
CA SER A 320 15.83 -20.59 12.70
C SER A 320 15.33 -20.32 14.13
N ASP A 321 14.11 -20.74 14.42
CA ASP A 321 13.43 -20.61 15.70
C ASP A 321 13.04 -19.17 16.12
N VAL A 322 13.43 -18.14 15.35
CA VAL A 322 12.96 -16.76 15.56
C VAL A 322 11.57 -16.59 14.96
N THR A 323 10.57 -16.34 15.80
CA THR A 323 9.17 -16.11 15.40
C THR A 323 8.76 -14.64 15.43
N ALA A 324 9.47 -13.82 16.19
CA ALA A 324 9.31 -12.36 16.16
C ALA A 324 10.65 -11.66 16.31
N SER A 325 10.76 -10.47 15.73
CA SER A 325 11.94 -9.61 15.83
C SER A 325 11.57 -8.17 16.12
N PHE A 326 12.38 -7.51 16.92
CA PHE A 326 12.27 -6.10 17.24
C PHE A 326 13.63 -5.43 17.11
N VAL A 327 13.69 -4.37 16.29
CA VAL A 327 14.89 -3.57 16.14
C VAL A 327 14.57 -2.13 16.53
N LEU A 328 15.33 -1.60 17.47
CA LEU A 328 15.17 -0.24 17.99
C LEU A 328 16.30 0.65 17.48
N GLY A 329 15.97 1.86 17.06
CA GLY A 329 16.96 2.85 16.58
C GLY A 329 16.64 4.27 17.05
N ASP A 330 17.65 5.06 17.35
CA ASP A 330 17.53 6.46 17.74
C ASP A 330 17.70 7.37 16.51
N THR A 331 16.60 8.01 16.08
CA THR A 331 16.63 8.98 14.95
C THR A 331 17.18 10.35 15.36
N GLY A 332 17.48 10.55 16.64
CA GLY A 332 17.90 11.84 17.20
C GLY A 332 16.74 12.66 17.79
N GLU A 333 15.55 12.55 17.23
CA GLU A 333 14.34 13.18 17.72
C GLU A 333 13.42 12.20 18.46
N LYS A 334 13.43 10.96 18.00
CA LYS A 334 12.54 9.88 18.48
C LYS A 334 13.27 8.55 18.44
N VAL A 335 12.76 7.59 19.18
CA VAL A 335 13.14 6.18 19.03
C VAL A 335 12.16 5.52 18.07
N CYS A 336 12.67 4.95 16.98
CA CYS A 336 11.89 4.09 16.10
C CYS A 336 11.99 2.64 16.58
N ILE A 337 10.91 1.90 16.41
CA ILE A 337 10.85 0.45 16.69
C ILE A 337 10.30 -0.22 15.44
N SER A 338 11.05 -1.15 14.89
CA SER A 338 10.58 -2.02 13.80
C SER A 338 10.33 -3.41 14.35
N GLY A 339 9.05 -3.81 14.38
CA GLY A 339 8.62 -5.15 14.77
C GLY A 339 8.24 -5.97 13.53
N ARG A 340 8.57 -7.26 13.55
CA ARG A 340 8.19 -8.25 12.55
C ARG A 340 7.82 -9.54 13.24
N SER A 341 6.89 -10.32 12.66
CA SER A 341 6.61 -11.66 13.15
C SER A 341 6.24 -12.63 12.03
N ILE A 342 6.50 -13.91 12.31
CA ILE A 342 6.03 -15.04 11.52
C ILE A 342 5.13 -15.87 12.44
N GLY A 343 3.82 -15.93 12.15
CA GLY A 343 2.87 -16.74 12.91
C GLY A 343 1.98 -15.93 13.87
N ASP A 344 1.77 -16.45 15.08
CA ASP A 344 0.72 -15.99 16.00
C ASP A 344 1.05 -14.73 16.84
N ILE A 345 2.29 -14.27 16.83
CA ILE A 345 2.71 -13.08 17.59
C ILE A 345 2.26 -11.82 16.85
N ASN A 346 1.42 -11.02 17.50
CA ASN A 346 1.00 -9.72 16.98
C ASN A 346 2.01 -8.64 17.39
N VAL A 347 2.68 -8.03 16.42
CA VAL A 347 3.70 -6.98 16.58
C VAL A 347 3.22 -5.63 16.10
#